data_5fbdf9b606f253d89a18defdfb632820
#
_entry.id   5fbdf9b606f253d89a18defdfb632820
#
_cell.length_a   1.000
_cell.length_b   1.000
_cell.length_c   1.000
_cell.angle_alpha   90.00
_cell.angle_beta   90.00
_cell.angle_gamma   90.00
#
_symmetry.space_group_name_H-M   'P 1'
#
loop_
_entity.id
_entity.type
_entity.pdbx_description
1 polymer ?
#
loop_
_entity_poly.entity_id
_entity_poly.type
_entity_poly.pdbx_seq_one_letter_code
_entity_poly.pdbx_strand_id
1 'polypeptide(L)'
;PYFAARRMLTFADVVIQSYHYVLDPKVAEQVSKEMSKDSIVVFDEAHNIDNVCIEALSIDLTRPMLDSAYRSINTLAEKVEQVKQTDANKLQEEYEKLVNGLQVEQPEDVDEAETFMANPVLPQDLLQEAVPGNIRRAEHFVAFLKRFVEYLKTRMRVLHVVAETPPSFLQHLKDITFIERKPLRFCAERLRMLVSTLELTRLDEHSALQKVAAFATLVATYDKGFLLILEPFETEAATVPNPIFHLTCLDASLAIAPVFETFSSVVITSGTLSPLDMYPKMLKFDAVGQESYTMTLTRQCFLPLV
;
A
#
# COMPACT_ATOMS: atom_id res chain seq x y z
N PRO A 1 -11.82 -11.03 19.51
CA PRO A 1 -11.37 -12.23 18.80
C PRO A 1 -10.06 -11.99 18.03
N TYR A 2 -9.92 -10.88 17.30
CA TYR A 2 -8.75 -10.58 16.47
C TYR A 2 -7.43 -10.55 17.27
N PHE A 3 -7.35 -9.76 18.34
CA PHE A 3 -6.14 -9.68 19.16
C PHE A 3 -5.77 -10.99 19.86
N ALA A 4 -6.79 -11.77 20.25
CA ALA A 4 -6.54 -13.10 20.80
C ALA A 4 -5.95 -14.05 19.73
N ALA A 5 -6.51 -14.04 18.52
CA ALA A 5 -6.00 -14.83 17.41
C ALA A 5 -4.56 -14.40 17.04
N ARG A 6 -4.29 -13.11 16.96
CA ARG A 6 -2.95 -12.58 16.69
C ARG A 6 -1.94 -13.01 17.75
N ARG A 7 -2.31 -12.94 19.03
CA ARG A 7 -1.45 -13.39 20.13
C ARG A 7 -1.17 -14.90 20.11
N MET A 8 -2.04 -15.69 19.48
CA MET A 8 -1.83 -17.14 19.31
C MET A 8 -0.79 -17.47 18.23
N LEU A 9 -0.49 -16.56 17.31
CA LEU A 9 0.52 -16.78 16.26
C LEU A 9 1.89 -17.12 16.85
N THR A 10 2.26 -16.53 17.97
CA THR A 10 3.54 -16.76 18.64
C THR A 10 3.67 -18.16 19.28
N PHE A 11 2.55 -18.88 19.43
CA PHE A 11 2.51 -20.22 20.05
C PHE A 11 2.10 -21.32 19.07
N ALA A 12 1.74 -20.95 17.83
CA ALA A 12 1.25 -21.91 16.85
C ALA A 12 2.39 -22.49 16.01
N ASP A 13 2.45 -23.81 15.89
CA ASP A 13 3.40 -24.51 15.02
C ASP A 13 2.96 -24.42 13.53
N VAL A 14 1.67 -24.31 13.28
CA VAL A 14 1.08 -24.20 11.93
C VAL A 14 0.03 -23.11 11.91
N VAL A 15 0.16 -22.16 10.97
CA VAL A 15 -0.77 -21.06 10.76
C VAL A 15 -1.37 -21.16 9.36
N ILE A 16 -2.69 -21.25 9.26
CA ILE A 16 -3.42 -21.25 7.99
C ILE A 16 -4.11 -19.90 7.83
N GLN A 17 -3.80 -19.20 6.76
CA GLN A 17 -4.30 -17.84 6.51
C GLN A 17 -4.48 -17.57 5.01
N SER A 18 -5.25 -16.52 4.69
CA SER A 18 -5.38 -16.02 3.32
C SER A 18 -4.07 -15.37 2.85
N TYR A 19 -3.80 -15.38 1.54
CA TYR A 19 -2.64 -14.74 0.92
C TYR A 19 -2.47 -13.27 1.31
N HIS A 20 -3.57 -12.53 1.47
CA HIS A 20 -3.56 -11.12 1.84
C HIS A 20 -2.81 -10.84 3.15
N TYR A 21 -2.81 -11.79 4.09
CA TYR A 21 -2.06 -11.63 5.35
C TYR A 21 -0.53 -11.62 5.19
N VAL A 22 -0.04 -12.10 4.05
CA VAL A 22 1.40 -12.20 3.76
C VAL A 22 1.80 -11.28 2.61
N LEU A 23 0.89 -11.05 1.65
CA LEU A 23 1.18 -10.31 0.42
C LEU A 23 0.68 -8.85 0.45
N ASP A 24 -0.41 -8.54 1.18
CA ASP A 24 -0.85 -7.15 1.30
C ASP A 24 0.06 -6.41 2.30
N PRO A 25 0.84 -5.42 1.85
CA PRO A 25 1.77 -4.67 2.71
C PRO A 25 1.09 -4.10 3.95
N LYS A 26 -0.20 -3.79 3.84
CA LYS A 26 -1.01 -3.21 4.92
C LYS A 26 -1.21 -4.15 6.10
N VAL A 27 -1.17 -5.43 5.87
CA VAL A 27 -1.40 -6.46 6.87
C VAL A 27 -0.14 -7.26 7.14
N ALA A 28 0.64 -7.52 6.08
CA ALA A 28 1.82 -8.38 6.12
C ALA A 28 2.86 -7.91 7.12
N GLU A 29 3.12 -6.61 7.22
CA GLU A 29 4.09 -6.06 8.17
C GLU A 29 3.75 -6.40 9.62
N GLN A 30 2.47 -6.43 9.97
CA GLN A 30 2.02 -6.71 11.33
C GLN A 30 2.01 -8.21 11.65
N VAL A 31 1.64 -9.04 10.67
CA VAL A 31 1.57 -10.49 10.83
C VAL A 31 2.96 -11.10 10.79
N SER A 32 3.81 -10.66 9.87
CA SER A 32 5.17 -11.19 9.73
C SER A 32 6.10 -10.88 10.91
N LYS A 33 5.83 -9.80 11.67
CA LYS A 33 6.57 -9.50 12.92
C LYS A 33 6.36 -10.56 14.00
N GLU A 34 5.20 -11.19 14.04
CA GLU A 34 4.85 -12.24 14.99
C GLU A 34 5.36 -13.62 14.53
N MET A 35 5.80 -13.75 13.28
CA MET A 35 6.25 -15.01 12.69
C MET A 35 7.78 -15.11 12.74
N SER A 36 8.30 -16.31 13.02
CA SER A 36 9.74 -16.55 12.97
C SER A 36 10.25 -16.44 11.53
N LYS A 37 11.43 -15.85 11.35
CA LYS A 37 12.12 -15.81 10.05
C LYS A 37 12.51 -17.21 9.55
N ASP A 38 12.63 -18.18 10.45
CA ASP A 38 12.90 -19.58 10.11
C ASP A 38 11.65 -20.35 9.69
N SER A 39 10.49 -19.69 9.64
CA SER A 39 9.24 -20.29 9.19
C SER A 39 9.27 -20.66 7.71
N ILE A 40 8.60 -21.74 7.37
CA ILE A 40 8.35 -22.16 5.99
C ILE A 40 7.01 -21.61 5.56
N VAL A 41 6.99 -20.81 4.51
CA VAL A 41 5.75 -20.30 3.92
C VAL A 41 5.34 -21.16 2.74
N VAL A 42 4.12 -21.66 2.75
CA VAL A 42 3.56 -22.48 1.66
C VAL A 42 2.39 -21.74 1.04
N PHE A 43 2.53 -21.38 -0.22
CA PHE A 43 1.42 -20.86 -1.05
C PHE A 43 0.78 -22.02 -1.78
N ASP A 44 -0.37 -22.47 -1.26
CA ASP A 44 -1.16 -23.52 -1.86
C ASP A 44 -2.16 -22.93 -2.86
N GLU A 45 -2.47 -23.64 -3.94
CA GLU A 45 -3.28 -23.15 -5.06
C GLU A 45 -2.80 -21.83 -5.64
N ALA A 46 -1.48 -21.68 -5.78
CA ALA A 46 -0.82 -20.44 -6.12
C ALA A 46 -0.97 -20.01 -7.59
N HIS A 47 -1.85 -20.65 -8.35
CA HIS A 47 -2.11 -20.31 -9.76
C HIS A 47 -2.67 -18.89 -9.96
N ASN A 48 -3.09 -18.21 -8.90
CA ASN A 48 -3.66 -16.86 -8.93
C ASN A 48 -2.89 -15.87 -8.02
N ILE A 49 -1.67 -16.23 -7.62
CA ILE A 49 -0.87 -15.43 -6.68
C ILE A 49 -0.48 -14.07 -7.26
N ASP A 50 -0.26 -14.01 -8.57
CA ASP A 50 0.07 -12.80 -9.30
C ASP A 50 -1.04 -11.74 -9.23
N ASN A 51 -2.29 -12.15 -9.42
CA ASN A 51 -3.44 -11.24 -9.29
C ASN A 51 -3.55 -10.68 -7.87
N VAL A 52 -3.36 -11.51 -6.84
CA VAL A 52 -3.37 -11.05 -5.45
C VAL A 52 -2.24 -10.04 -5.20
N CYS A 53 -1.06 -10.28 -5.72
CA CYS A 53 0.07 -9.35 -5.63
C CYS A 53 -0.23 -8.01 -6.33
N ILE A 54 -0.83 -8.05 -7.51
CA ILE A 54 -1.20 -6.86 -8.29
C ILE A 54 -2.27 -6.04 -7.53
N GLU A 55 -3.33 -6.69 -7.04
CA GLU A 55 -4.41 -6.05 -6.31
C GLU A 55 -3.93 -5.41 -5.01
N ALA A 56 -3.01 -6.07 -4.29
CA ALA A 56 -2.47 -5.56 -3.03
C ALA A 56 -1.77 -4.21 -3.16
N LEU A 57 -1.11 -3.95 -4.29
CA LEU A 57 -0.40 -2.71 -4.59
C LEU A 57 -1.19 -1.72 -5.46
N SER A 58 -2.35 -2.13 -6.00
CA SER A 58 -3.18 -1.24 -6.81
C SER A 58 -4.09 -0.36 -5.97
N ILE A 59 -4.30 0.87 -6.40
CA ILE A 59 -5.14 1.86 -5.69
C ILE A 59 -6.06 2.56 -6.67
N ASP A 60 -7.35 2.57 -6.34
CA ASP A 60 -8.38 3.30 -7.05
C ASP A 60 -8.83 4.52 -6.25
N LEU A 61 -8.85 5.68 -6.90
CA LEU A 61 -9.34 6.92 -6.34
C LEU A 61 -10.57 7.40 -7.14
N THR A 62 -11.69 7.55 -6.45
CA THR A 62 -12.92 8.10 -7.04
C THR A 62 -13.11 9.56 -6.64
N ARG A 63 -13.96 10.28 -7.36
CA ARG A 63 -14.27 11.68 -7.02
C ARG A 63 -14.86 11.83 -5.62
N PRO A 64 -15.82 11.00 -5.17
CA PRO A 64 -16.32 11.06 -3.79
C PRO A 64 -15.23 10.82 -2.73
N MET A 65 -14.27 9.93 -2.99
CA MET A 65 -13.12 9.72 -2.10
C MET A 65 -12.26 10.98 -1.98
N LEU A 66 -11.96 11.66 -3.08
CA LEU A 66 -11.20 12.92 -3.05
C LEU A 66 -11.94 14.02 -2.30
N ASP A 67 -13.26 14.08 -2.42
CA ASP A 67 -14.08 15.03 -1.67
C ASP A 67 -14.11 14.68 -0.17
N SER A 68 -14.15 13.41 0.19
CA SER A 68 -14.02 12.95 1.56
C SER A 68 -12.62 13.23 2.13
N ALA A 69 -11.56 12.92 1.38
CA ALA A 69 -10.19 13.24 1.78
C ALA A 69 -9.99 14.73 2.02
N TYR A 70 -10.58 15.59 1.19
CA TYR A 70 -10.51 17.05 1.37
C TYR A 70 -11.18 17.50 2.66
N ARG A 71 -12.33 16.92 3.03
CA ARG A 71 -12.99 17.18 4.33
C ARG A 71 -12.11 16.73 5.49
N SER A 72 -11.53 15.55 5.42
CA SER A 72 -10.59 15.03 6.42
C SER A 72 -9.38 15.95 6.60
N ILE A 73 -8.84 16.52 5.51
CA ILE A 73 -7.73 17.49 5.57
C ILE A 73 -8.15 18.77 6.32
N ASN A 74 -9.38 19.25 6.14
CA ASN A 74 -9.86 20.41 6.88
C ASN A 74 -9.98 20.10 8.38
N THR A 75 -10.52 18.93 8.74
CA THR A 75 -10.56 18.47 10.14
C THR A 75 -9.16 18.35 10.75
N LEU A 76 -8.18 17.82 10.00
CA LEU A 76 -6.78 17.79 10.42
C LEU A 76 -6.21 19.19 10.63
N ALA A 77 -6.51 20.14 9.74
CA ALA A 77 -6.07 21.53 9.88
C ALA A 77 -6.57 22.17 11.17
N GLU A 78 -7.87 21.98 11.50
CA GLU A 78 -8.48 22.46 12.73
C GLU A 78 -7.83 21.84 13.97
N LYS A 79 -7.56 20.53 13.93
CA LYS A 79 -6.88 19.81 15.02
C LYS A 79 -5.44 20.27 15.24
N VAL A 80 -4.69 20.46 14.16
CA VAL A 80 -3.33 20.99 14.22
C VAL A 80 -3.33 22.36 14.89
N GLU A 81 -4.25 23.25 14.50
CA GLU A 81 -4.35 24.58 15.10
C GLU A 81 -4.76 24.52 16.59
N GLN A 82 -5.68 23.62 16.97
CA GLN A 82 -6.04 23.39 18.37
C GLN A 82 -4.84 22.92 19.20
N VAL A 83 -4.10 21.90 18.74
CA VAL A 83 -2.93 21.38 19.45
C VAL A 83 -1.84 22.43 19.55
N LYS A 84 -1.63 23.23 18.51
CA LYS A 84 -0.67 24.35 18.53
C LYS A 84 -0.98 25.39 19.60
N GLN A 85 -2.27 25.62 19.90
CA GLN A 85 -2.70 26.57 20.93
C GLN A 85 -2.66 25.96 22.33
N THR A 86 -2.90 24.65 22.46
CA THR A 86 -3.02 23.97 23.78
C THR A 86 -1.73 23.27 24.22
N ASP A 87 -1.01 22.65 23.30
CA ASP A 87 0.20 21.89 23.57
C ASP A 87 1.21 21.92 22.40
N ALA A 88 1.84 23.07 22.23
CA ALA A 88 2.83 23.26 21.17
C ALA A 88 4.03 22.29 21.27
N ASN A 89 4.31 21.73 22.46
CA ASN A 89 5.43 20.82 22.69
C ASN A 89 5.24 19.51 21.91
N LYS A 90 4.02 18.97 21.83
CA LYS A 90 3.73 17.75 21.04
C LYS A 90 4.15 17.89 19.57
N LEU A 91 3.82 19.02 18.95
CA LEU A 91 4.20 19.27 17.55
C LEU A 91 5.71 19.54 17.40
N GLN A 92 6.36 20.07 18.42
CA GLN A 92 7.79 20.26 18.44
C GLN A 92 8.54 18.92 18.57
N GLU A 93 8.10 18.05 19.45
CA GLU A 93 8.65 16.69 19.59
C GLU A 93 8.48 15.87 18.32
N GLU A 94 7.31 15.95 17.67
CA GLU A 94 7.08 15.34 16.36
C GLU A 94 8.08 15.89 15.32
N TYR A 95 8.26 17.19 15.26
CA TYR A 95 9.21 17.82 14.36
C TYR A 95 10.64 17.33 14.57
N GLU A 96 11.08 17.20 15.82
CA GLU A 96 12.42 16.71 16.17
C GLU A 96 12.62 15.24 15.75
N LYS A 97 11.62 14.37 15.97
CA LYS A 97 11.64 12.99 15.46
C LYS A 97 11.77 12.94 13.93
N LEU A 98 11.07 13.80 13.22
CA LEU A 98 11.14 13.88 11.75
C LEU A 98 12.48 14.40 11.22
N VAL A 99 13.20 15.20 12.01
CA VAL A 99 14.55 15.69 11.67
C VAL A 99 15.60 14.59 11.88
N ASN A 100 15.44 13.79 12.93
CA ASN A 100 16.40 12.74 13.30
C ASN A 100 16.28 11.48 12.43
N GLY A 101 15.28 11.40 11.56
CA GLY A 101 14.99 10.25 10.71
C GLY A 101 13.81 9.44 11.22
N LEU A 102 13.26 8.61 10.33
CA LEU A 102 12.13 7.73 10.61
C LEU A 102 12.54 6.47 11.41
N GLN A 103 13.64 6.50 12.14
CA GLN A 103 13.98 5.41 13.07
C GLN A 103 12.90 5.34 14.14
N VAL A 104 11.87 4.59 13.85
CA VAL A 104 10.81 4.27 14.80
C VAL A 104 11.38 3.23 15.75
N GLU A 105 11.75 3.64 16.95
CA GLU A 105 11.66 2.76 18.10
C GLU A 105 10.19 2.37 18.20
N GLN A 106 9.87 1.16 17.77
CA GLN A 106 8.50 0.66 17.85
C GLN A 106 8.19 0.43 19.32
N PRO A 107 7.16 1.07 19.88
CA PRO A 107 6.68 0.69 21.20
C PRO A 107 6.24 -0.77 21.17
N GLU A 108 6.55 -1.53 22.19
CA GLU A 108 6.16 -2.94 22.31
C GLU A 108 4.63 -3.13 22.38
N ASP A 109 3.89 -2.06 22.67
CA ASP A 109 2.43 -2.02 22.65
C ASP A 109 1.94 -1.26 21.41
N VAL A 110 1.60 -2.01 20.35
CA VAL A 110 1.03 -1.45 19.11
C VAL A 110 -0.41 -1.05 19.37
N ASP A 111 -0.68 0.25 19.38
CA ASP A 111 -2.01 0.83 19.52
C ASP A 111 -2.89 0.45 18.31
N GLU A 112 -4.22 0.30 18.52
CA GLU A 112 -5.19 -0.02 17.44
C GLU A 112 -5.08 0.95 16.24
N ALA A 113 -4.65 2.20 16.49
CA ALA A 113 -4.43 3.21 15.48
C ALA A 113 -3.30 2.85 14.49
N GLU A 114 -2.25 2.16 14.93
CA GLU A 114 -1.15 1.75 14.06
C GLU A 114 -1.54 0.60 13.13
N THR A 115 -2.47 -0.25 13.56
CA THR A 115 -2.99 -1.37 12.77
C THR A 115 -3.74 -0.91 11.52
N PHE A 116 -4.36 0.26 11.55
CA PHE A 116 -5.18 0.78 10.45
C PHE A 116 -4.38 1.53 9.37
N MET A 117 -3.17 1.99 9.69
CA MET A 117 -2.36 2.81 8.78
C MET A 117 -1.14 2.04 8.28
N ALA A 118 -1.41 1.06 7.43
CA ALA A 118 -0.34 0.33 6.82
C ALA A 118 0.35 1.14 5.72
N ASN A 119 1.66 1.08 5.73
CA ASN A 119 2.48 1.68 4.70
C ASN A 119 2.46 0.83 3.42
N PRO A 120 2.42 1.45 2.24
CA PRO A 120 2.83 0.76 1.03
C PRO A 120 4.28 0.28 1.20
N VAL A 121 4.64 -0.81 0.51
CA VAL A 121 6.02 -1.34 0.54
C VAL A 121 6.97 -0.23 0.13
N LEU A 122 7.70 0.29 1.10
CA LEU A 122 8.74 1.29 0.90
C LEU A 122 10.10 0.58 0.90
N PRO A 123 11.00 0.94 -0.02
CA PRO A 123 12.39 0.51 0.06
C PRO A 123 12.97 0.88 1.43
N GLN A 124 13.77 -0.03 2.02
CA GLN A 124 14.34 0.14 3.36
C GLN A 124 15.21 1.40 3.51
N ASP A 125 15.86 1.83 2.43
CA ASP A 125 16.64 3.06 2.38
C ASP A 125 15.81 4.31 2.67
N LEU A 126 14.51 4.32 2.31
CA LEU A 126 13.62 5.44 2.62
C LEU A 126 13.29 5.55 4.11
N LEU A 127 13.22 4.45 4.82
CA LEU A 127 12.93 4.46 6.27
C LEU A 127 14.07 5.08 7.08
N GLN A 128 15.29 5.14 6.53
CA GLN A 128 16.45 5.75 7.17
C GLN A 128 16.62 7.23 6.80
N GLU A 129 15.89 7.73 5.81
CA GLU A 129 15.98 9.12 5.40
C GLU A 129 15.15 10.05 6.29
N ALA A 130 15.68 11.24 6.56
CA ALA A 130 14.91 12.30 7.21
C ALA A 130 13.80 12.83 6.29
N VAL A 131 12.63 13.09 6.86
CA VAL A 131 11.50 13.67 6.13
C VAL A 131 11.88 15.02 5.52
N PRO A 132 11.50 15.33 4.26
CA PRO A 132 11.81 16.58 3.61
C PRO A 132 11.34 17.81 4.40
N GLY A 133 12.18 18.84 4.50
CA GLY A 133 11.93 20.02 5.34
C GLY A 133 10.62 20.76 5.05
N ASN A 134 10.16 20.73 3.80
CA ASN A 134 8.93 21.40 3.35
C ASN A 134 7.63 20.73 3.83
N ILE A 135 7.68 19.52 4.38
CA ILE A 135 6.52 18.81 4.95
C ILE A 135 6.71 18.40 6.42
N ARG A 136 7.80 18.79 7.07
CA ARG A 136 8.03 18.47 8.49
C ARG A 136 7.04 19.15 9.42
N ARG A 137 6.77 20.44 9.21
CA ARG A 137 5.76 21.15 10.00
C ARG A 137 4.36 20.69 9.62
N ALA A 138 3.52 20.41 10.62
CA ALA A 138 2.17 19.91 10.42
C ALA A 138 1.32 20.82 9.49
N GLU A 139 1.40 22.15 9.65
CA GLU A 139 0.66 23.08 8.81
C GLU A 139 1.11 23.03 7.34
N HIS A 140 2.42 22.90 7.12
CA HIS A 140 2.97 22.78 5.77
C HIS A 140 2.56 21.47 5.11
N PHE A 141 2.52 20.38 5.87
CA PHE A 141 2.07 19.09 5.36
C PHE A 141 0.57 19.10 5.02
N VAL A 142 -0.27 19.69 5.86
CA VAL A 142 -1.69 19.88 5.57
C VAL A 142 -1.91 20.73 4.31
N ALA A 143 -1.16 21.81 4.15
CA ALA A 143 -1.22 22.65 2.94
C ALA A 143 -0.74 21.88 1.69
N PHE A 144 0.29 21.03 1.82
CA PHE A 144 0.76 20.14 0.78
C PHE A 144 -0.34 19.16 0.36
N LEU A 145 -0.98 18.46 1.31
CA LEU A 145 -2.09 17.53 1.05
C LEU A 145 -3.25 18.22 0.33
N LYS A 146 -3.64 19.44 0.74
CA LYS A 146 -4.68 20.23 0.07
C LYS A 146 -4.35 20.45 -1.39
N ARG A 147 -3.14 20.94 -1.70
CA ARG A 147 -2.72 21.18 -3.10
C ARG A 147 -2.70 19.90 -3.92
N PHE A 148 -2.25 18.81 -3.34
CA PHE A 148 -2.22 17.51 -4.01
C PHE A 148 -3.62 17.00 -4.34
N VAL A 149 -4.55 17.03 -3.39
CA VAL A 149 -5.96 16.61 -3.61
C VAL A 149 -6.65 17.51 -4.65
N GLU A 150 -6.44 18.83 -4.61
CA GLU A 150 -6.97 19.77 -5.61
C GLU A 150 -6.43 19.45 -7.02
N TYR A 151 -5.15 19.14 -7.13
CA TYR A 151 -4.57 18.70 -8.40
C TYR A 151 -5.26 17.44 -8.92
N LEU A 152 -5.41 16.39 -8.07
CA LEU A 152 -6.10 15.16 -8.47
C LEU A 152 -7.54 15.43 -8.92
N LYS A 153 -8.28 16.28 -8.20
CA LYS A 153 -9.63 16.71 -8.58
C LYS A 153 -9.66 17.40 -9.95
N THR A 154 -8.66 18.20 -10.25
CA THR A 154 -8.53 18.87 -11.54
C THR A 154 -8.23 17.89 -12.64
N ARG A 155 -7.36 16.93 -12.40
CA ARG A 155 -7.02 15.86 -13.35
C ARG A 155 -8.22 14.96 -13.69
N MET A 156 -9.15 14.77 -12.77
CA MET A 156 -10.38 13.99 -13.03
C MET A 156 -11.37 14.64 -13.99
N ARG A 157 -11.09 15.87 -14.45
CA ARG A 157 -11.94 16.55 -15.46
C ARG A 157 -11.52 16.17 -16.88
N VAL A 158 -11.64 14.89 -17.21
CA VAL A 158 -11.29 14.37 -18.52
C VAL A 158 -12.52 13.83 -19.23
N LEU A 159 -12.49 13.83 -20.56
CA LEU A 159 -13.57 13.31 -21.42
C LEU A 159 -13.17 12.00 -22.12
N HIS A 160 -11.89 11.63 -22.02
CA HIS A 160 -11.35 10.44 -22.65
C HIS A 160 -10.46 9.69 -21.65
N VAL A 161 -10.29 8.39 -21.87
CA VAL A 161 -9.35 7.59 -21.11
C VAL A 161 -7.93 8.13 -21.34
N VAL A 162 -7.21 8.37 -20.26
CA VAL A 162 -5.82 8.80 -20.28
C VAL A 162 -4.98 7.77 -19.54
N ALA A 163 -3.97 7.23 -20.20
CA ALA A 163 -2.99 6.33 -19.60
C ALA A 163 -1.62 7.02 -19.58
N GLU A 164 -0.96 7.02 -18.44
CA GLU A 164 0.36 7.64 -18.26
C GLU A 164 1.23 6.85 -17.27
N THR A 165 2.54 7.01 -17.41
CA THR A 165 3.50 6.41 -16.49
C THR A 165 3.69 7.27 -15.25
N PRO A 166 4.12 6.70 -14.09
CA PRO A 166 4.43 7.47 -12.89
C PRO A 166 5.39 8.66 -13.13
N PRO A 167 6.49 8.53 -13.88
CA PRO A 167 7.36 9.67 -14.18
C PRO A 167 6.66 10.80 -14.94
N SER A 168 5.80 10.46 -15.92
CA SER A 168 5.02 11.46 -16.68
C SER A 168 4.05 12.22 -15.79
N PHE A 169 3.33 11.50 -14.93
CA PHE A 169 2.43 12.08 -13.95
C PHE A 169 3.16 13.03 -12.98
N LEU A 170 4.31 12.59 -12.45
CA LEU A 170 5.11 13.39 -11.51
C LEU A 170 5.66 14.66 -12.15
N GLN A 171 6.09 14.59 -13.41
CA GLN A 171 6.54 15.77 -14.16
C GLN A 171 5.40 16.78 -14.33
N HIS A 172 4.23 16.33 -14.77
CA HIS A 172 3.05 17.18 -14.93
C HIS A 172 2.59 17.79 -13.60
N LEU A 173 2.60 17.00 -12.50
CA LEU A 173 2.30 17.48 -11.15
C LEU A 173 3.27 18.60 -10.73
N LYS A 174 4.58 18.40 -10.94
CA LYS A 174 5.61 19.38 -10.61
C LYS A 174 5.43 20.68 -11.40
N ASP A 175 5.15 20.59 -12.68
CA ASP A 175 4.99 21.76 -13.56
C ASP A 175 3.78 22.64 -13.15
N ILE A 176 2.70 22.04 -12.64
CA ILE A 176 1.49 22.76 -12.24
C ILE A 176 1.53 23.22 -10.78
N THR A 177 2.01 22.35 -9.87
CA THR A 177 1.86 22.58 -8.42
C THR A 177 3.15 22.89 -7.71
N PHE A 178 4.30 22.74 -8.38
CA PHE A 178 5.64 22.79 -7.80
C PHE A 178 5.86 21.77 -6.67
N ILE A 179 5.05 20.71 -6.64
CA ILE A 179 5.24 19.59 -5.73
C ILE A 179 6.32 18.68 -6.32
N GLU A 180 7.39 18.48 -5.55
CA GLU A 180 8.47 17.59 -5.92
C GLU A 180 8.17 16.13 -5.54
N ARG A 181 8.91 15.20 -6.13
CA ARG A 181 8.78 13.77 -5.91
C ARG A 181 9.06 13.37 -4.45
N LYS A 182 10.12 13.92 -3.85
CA LYS A 182 10.59 13.50 -2.52
C LYS A 182 9.51 13.66 -1.43
N PRO A 183 8.81 14.78 -1.28
CA PRO A 183 7.69 14.90 -0.34
C PRO A 183 6.57 13.88 -0.54
N LEU A 184 6.28 13.49 -1.79
CA LEU A 184 5.24 12.51 -2.08
C LEU A 184 5.61 11.10 -1.58
N ARG A 185 6.89 10.71 -1.69
CA ARG A 185 7.39 9.42 -1.20
C ARG A 185 7.14 9.23 0.30
N PHE A 186 7.22 10.29 1.09
CA PHE A 186 7.01 10.29 2.53
C PHE A 186 5.56 10.57 2.95
N CYS A 187 4.63 10.71 2.01
CA CYS A 187 3.28 11.20 2.29
C CYS A 187 2.49 10.28 3.24
N ALA A 188 2.50 8.97 3.01
CA ALA A 188 1.78 8.01 3.85
C ALA A 188 2.36 7.96 5.27
N GLU A 189 3.68 7.85 5.39
CA GLU A 189 4.36 7.80 6.68
C GLU A 189 4.19 9.10 7.47
N ARG A 190 4.32 10.25 6.80
CA ARG A 190 4.10 11.55 7.43
C ARG A 190 2.66 11.72 7.93
N LEU A 191 1.68 11.21 7.17
CA LEU A 191 0.28 11.22 7.59
C LEU A 191 0.09 10.33 8.83
N ARG A 192 0.67 9.12 8.85
CA ARG A 192 0.61 8.21 9.98
C ARG A 192 1.14 8.85 11.26
N MET A 193 2.32 9.46 11.19
CA MET A 193 2.91 10.14 12.33
C MET A 193 2.05 11.30 12.84
N LEU A 194 1.50 12.12 11.93
CA LEU A 194 0.64 13.24 12.32
C LEU A 194 -0.65 12.78 13.00
N VAL A 195 -1.30 11.73 12.46
CA VAL A 195 -2.53 11.17 13.05
C VAL A 195 -2.26 10.57 14.42
N SER A 196 -1.14 9.87 14.60
CA SER A 196 -0.69 9.35 15.90
C SER A 196 -0.44 10.48 16.91
N THR A 197 0.31 11.53 16.51
CA THR A 197 0.58 12.69 17.37
C THR A 197 -0.69 13.44 17.80
N LEU A 198 -1.67 13.52 16.90
CA LEU A 198 -2.96 14.17 17.17
C LEU A 198 -3.94 13.26 17.94
N GLU A 199 -3.57 12.01 18.23
CA GLU A 199 -4.39 11.03 18.97
C GLU A 199 -5.80 10.88 18.37
N LEU A 200 -5.88 10.78 17.03
CA LEU A 200 -7.16 10.69 16.34
C LEU A 200 -7.70 9.26 16.43
N THR A 201 -8.79 9.08 17.19
CA THR A 201 -9.41 7.76 17.44
C THR A 201 -10.38 7.31 16.35
N ARG A 202 -10.88 8.22 15.50
CA ARG A 202 -11.85 7.92 14.44
C ARG A 202 -11.15 7.74 13.09
N LEU A 203 -10.47 6.65 12.94
CA LEU A 203 -9.67 6.34 11.73
C LEU A 203 -10.52 6.13 10.48
N ASP A 204 -11.75 5.64 10.61
CA ASP A 204 -12.68 5.45 9.48
C ASP A 204 -12.97 6.76 8.73
N GLU A 205 -13.05 7.87 9.45
CA GLU A 205 -13.26 9.21 8.87
C GLU A 205 -12.08 9.67 7.99
N HIS A 206 -10.89 9.06 8.17
CA HIS A 206 -9.66 9.40 7.46
C HIS A 206 -9.25 8.36 6.40
N SER A 207 -10.02 7.28 6.22
CA SER A 207 -9.68 6.17 5.30
C SER A 207 -9.46 6.65 3.85
N ALA A 208 -10.27 7.60 3.37
CA ALA A 208 -10.10 8.19 2.04
C ALA A 208 -8.78 8.98 1.92
N LEU A 209 -8.39 9.71 2.96
CA LEU A 209 -7.14 10.45 3.00
C LEU A 209 -5.93 9.52 3.04
N GLN A 210 -6.03 8.39 3.76
CA GLN A 210 -4.99 7.36 3.79
C GLN A 210 -4.77 6.75 2.40
N LYS A 211 -5.84 6.47 1.65
CA LYS A 211 -5.73 5.99 0.26
C LYS A 211 -5.03 7.01 -0.64
N VAL A 212 -5.35 8.29 -0.48
CA VAL A 212 -4.67 9.38 -1.23
C VAL A 212 -3.19 9.46 -0.86
N ALA A 213 -2.86 9.34 0.42
CA ALA A 213 -1.46 9.35 0.87
C ALA A 213 -0.69 8.12 0.38
N ALA A 214 -1.30 6.93 0.41
CA ALA A 214 -0.73 5.70 -0.15
C ALA A 214 -0.51 5.82 -1.67
N PHE A 215 -1.49 6.38 -2.40
CA PHE A 215 -1.34 6.68 -3.83
C PHE A 215 -0.14 7.61 -4.09
N ALA A 216 -0.02 8.70 -3.32
CA ALA A 216 1.10 9.63 -3.45
C ALA A 216 2.45 8.94 -3.24
N THR A 217 2.53 8.08 -2.22
CA THR A 217 3.75 7.35 -1.90
C THR A 217 4.11 6.34 -2.98
N LEU A 218 3.17 5.52 -3.46
CA LEU A 218 3.41 4.52 -4.49
C LEU A 218 3.84 5.16 -5.82
N VAL A 219 3.11 6.16 -6.31
CA VAL A 219 3.42 6.83 -7.57
C VAL A 219 4.79 7.52 -7.55
N ALA A 220 5.23 7.99 -6.38
CA ALA A 220 6.53 8.62 -6.22
C ALA A 220 7.67 7.63 -5.93
N THR A 221 7.36 6.41 -5.47
CA THR A 221 8.36 5.40 -5.15
C THR A 221 8.78 4.63 -6.39
N TYR A 222 7.84 4.18 -7.19
CA TYR A 222 8.09 3.27 -8.32
C TYR A 222 8.05 4.01 -9.66
N ASP A 223 9.16 3.94 -10.41
CA ASP A 223 9.27 4.48 -11.78
C ASP A 223 8.73 3.50 -12.82
N LYS A 224 8.79 2.20 -12.50
CA LYS A 224 8.40 1.08 -13.37
C LYS A 224 7.50 0.12 -12.62
N GLY A 225 6.76 -0.69 -13.36
CA GLY A 225 5.87 -1.68 -12.77
C GLY A 225 4.50 -1.13 -12.38
N PHE A 226 4.21 0.13 -12.71
CA PHE A 226 2.90 0.77 -12.48
C PHE A 226 2.43 1.54 -13.71
N LEU A 227 1.11 1.62 -13.86
CA LEU A 227 0.44 2.45 -14.84
C LEU A 227 -0.67 3.24 -14.16
N LEU A 228 -0.78 4.52 -14.50
CA LEU A 228 -1.92 5.36 -14.11
C LEU A 228 -2.91 5.38 -15.27
N ILE A 229 -4.15 5.04 -14.96
CA ILE A 229 -5.26 5.07 -15.92
C ILE A 229 -6.34 5.96 -15.33
N LEU A 230 -6.75 6.95 -16.08
CA LEU A 230 -7.83 7.83 -15.70
C LEU A 230 -9.02 7.58 -16.63
N GLU A 231 -10.07 7.01 -16.10
CA GLU A 231 -11.30 6.68 -16.81
C GLU A 231 -12.39 7.71 -16.48
N PRO A 232 -13.01 8.36 -17.48
CA PRO A 232 -14.05 9.36 -17.25
C PRO A 232 -15.41 8.75 -16.87
N PHE A 233 -15.64 7.48 -17.20
CA PHE A 233 -16.89 6.77 -16.97
C PHE A 233 -16.63 5.42 -16.33
N GLU A 234 -17.47 5.04 -15.38
CA GLU A 234 -17.37 3.74 -14.68
C GLU A 234 -17.63 2.54 -15.61
N THR A 235 -18.47 2.73 -16.65
CA THR A 235 -18.75 1.75 -17.68
C THR A 235 -18.86 2.44 -19.03
N GLU A 236 -18.58 1.71 -20.12
CA GLU A 236 -18.71 2.24 -21.49
C GLU A 236 -20.13 2.74 -21.83
N ALA A 237 -21.15 2.20 -21.19
CA ALA A 237 -22.55 2.60 -21.35
C ALA A 237 -22.98 3.76 -20.43
N ALA A 238 -22.13 4.23 -19.54
CA ALA A 238 -22.48 5.29 -18.60
C ALA A 238 -22.56 6.66 -19.30
N THR A 239 -23.68 7.35 -19.12
CA THR A 239 -23.88 8.71 -19.65
C THR A 239 -23.48 9.80 -18.65
N VAL A 240 -23.35 9.44 -17.36
CA VAL A 240 -22.95 10.35 -16.30
C VAL A 240 -21.49 10.16 -15.98
N PRO A 241 -20.64 11.19 -16.05
CA PRO A 241 -19.23 11.09 -15.71
C PRO A 241 -19.05 10.71 -14.24
N ASN A 242 -18.37 9.59 -13.99
CA ASN A 242 -17.92 9.17 -12.68
C ASN A 242 -16.42 8.78 -12.76
N PRO A 243 -15.52 9.78 -12.82
CA PRO A 243 -14.12 9.53 -13.11
C PRO A 243 -13.45 8.74 -12.00
N ILE A 244 -12.66 7.73 -12.42
CA ILE A 244 -11.86 6.91 -11.53
C ILE A 244 -10.39 7.03 -11.94
N PHE A 245 -9.54 7.20 -10.96
CA PHE A 245 -8.10 7.22 -11.11
C PHE A 245 -7.54 5.88 -10.62
N HIS A 246 -7.08 5.04 -11.54
CA HIS A 246 -6.47 3.76 -11.25
C HIS A 246 -4.94 3.91 -11.23
N LEU A 247 -4.30 3.60 -10.12
CA LEU A 247 -2.88 3.30 -10.06
C LEU A 247 -2.76 1.77 -10.03
N THR A 248 -2.50 1.17 -11.17
CA THR A 248 -2.47 -0.28 -11.32
C THR A 248 -1.04 -0.78 -11.27
N CYS A 249 -0.76 -1.72 -10.39
CA CYS A 249 0.47 -2.47 -10.38
C CYS A 249 0.48 -3.46 -11.56
N LEU A 250 1.58 -3.52 -12.30
CA LEU A 250 1.79 -4.44 -13.42
C LEU A 250 2.90 -5.46 -13.15
N ASP A 251 3.51 -5.41 -11.97
CA ASP A 251 4.65 -6.25 -11.59
C ASP A 251 4.39 -6.92 -10.24
N ALA A 252 3.86 -8.14 -10.30
CA ALA A 252 3.52 -8.94 -9.12
C ALA A 252 4.74 -9.20 -8.19
N SER A 253 5.96 -9.18 -8.74
CA SER A 253 7.18 -9.40 -7.96
C SER A 253 7.39 -8.35 -6.86
N LEU A 254 6.86 -7.14 -7.03
CA LEU A 254 7.00 -6.07 -6.04
C LEU A 254 6.31 -6.37 -4.71
N ALA A 255 5.17 -7.07 -4.75
CA ALA A 255 4.42 -7.42 -3.55
C ALA A 255 4.98 -8.66 -2.85
N ILE A 256 5.52 -9.63 -3.60
CA ILE A 256 6.01 -10.89 -3.02
C ILE A 256 7.48 -10.83 -2.61
N ALA A 257 8.28 -9.91 -3.15
CA ALA A 257 9.71 -9.78 -2.84
C ALA A 257 10.00 -9.75 -1.33
N PRO A 258 9.27 -8.99 -0.49
CA PRO A 258 9.49 -8.98 0.96
C PRO A 258 9.31 -10.35 1.62
N VAL A 259 8.48 -11.23 1.06
CA VAL A 259 8.28 -12.60 1.56
C VAL A 259 9.54 -13.43 1.35
N PHE A 260 10.12 -13.35 0.16
CA PHE A 260 11.37 -14.05 -0.15
C PHE A 260 12.56 -13.53 0.66
N GLU A 261 12.55 -12.25 1.03
CA GLU A 261 13.60 -11.65 1.87
C GLU A 261 13.43 -11.98 3.36
N THR A 262 12.19 -12.15 3.82
CA THR A 262 11.89 -12.34 5.26
C THR A 262 12.01 -13.80 5.70
N PHE A 263 11.49 -14.74 4.91
CA PHE A 263 11.38 -16.14 5.30
C PHE A 263 12.47 -17.01 4.69
N SER A 264 12.95 -17.97 5.47
CA SER A 264 14.04 -18.87 5.06
C SER A 264 13.67 -19.83 3.94
N SER A 265 12.39 -20.20 3.82
CA SER A 265 11.89 -21.13 2.81
C SER A 265 10.50 -20.73 2.33
N VAL A 266 10.33 -20.71 1.02
CA VAL A 266 9.03 -20.44 0.38
C VAL A 266 8.74 -21.57 -0.61
N VAL A 267 7.55 -22.15 -0.48
CA VAL A 267 7.06 -23.22 -1.37
C VAL A 267 5.82 -22.70 -2.10
N ILE A 268 5.84 -22.80 -3.41
CA ILE A 268 4.71 -22.41 -4.28
C ILE A 268 4.17 -23.69 -4.92
N THR A 269 2.92 -24.01 -4.67
CA THR A 269 2.27 -25.25 -5.15
C THR A 269 0.88 -24.99 -5.70
N SER A 270 0.52 -25.74 -6.75
CA SER A 270 -0.86 -25.77 -7.28
C SER A 270 -1.01 -26.94 -8.26
N GLY A 271 -2.23 -27.31 -8.53
CA GLY A 271 -2.58 -28.27 -9.58
C GLY A 271 -2.39 -27.75 -11.01
N THR A 272 -2.15 -26.45 -11.19
CA THR A 272 -2.17 -25.77 -12.52
C THR A 272 -0.98 -24.84 -12.76
N LEU A 273 0.17 -25.05 -12.10
CA LEU A 273 1.42 -24.26 -12.29
C LEU A 273 2.19 -24.66 -13.58
N SER A 274 1.53 -24.73 -14.70
CA SER A 274 2.18 -25.11 -15.97
C SER A 274 2.15 -23.94 -16.96
N PRO A 275 3.28 -23.58 -17.59
CA PRO A 275 4.64 -24.14 -17.45
C PRO A 275 5.35 -23.71 -16.15
N LEU A 276 6.14 -24.60 -15.56
CA LEU A 276 6.80 -24.36 -14.26
C LEU A 276 7.77 -23.17 -14.24
N ASP A 277 8.38 -22.84 -15.38
CA ASP A 277 9.33 -21.73 -15.50
C ASP A 277 8.67 -20.34 -15.59
N MET A 278 7.35 -20.26 -15.68
CA MET A 278 6.60 -19.00 -15.78
C MET A 278 6.65 -18.23 -14.46
N TYR A 279 6.34 -18.88 -13.35
CA TYR A 279 6.25 -18.23 -12.03
C TYR A 279 7.60 -17.67 -11.53
N PRO A 280 8.72 -18.38 -11.63
CA PRO A 280 10.03 -17.83 -11.31
C PRO A 280 10.36 -16.56 -12.11
N LYS A 281 10.00 -16.51 -13.39
CA LYS A 281 10.22 -15.33 -14.24
C LYS A 281 9.31 -14.17 -13.87
N MET A 282 8.02 -14.45 -13.61
CA MET A 282 7.00 -13.45 -13.30
C MET A 282 7.20 -12.85 -11.91
N LEU A 283 7.51 -13.67 -10.92
CA LEU A 283 7.71 -13.27 -9.53
C LEU A 283 9.19 -12.95 -9.21
N LYS A 284 10.09 -13.10 -10.19
CA LYS A 284 11.52 -12.75 -10.13
C LYS A 284 12.27 -13.42 -8.97
N PHE A 285 12.14 -14.72 -8.84
CA PHE A 285 12.90 -15.52 -7.89
C PHE A 285 13.64 -16.67 -8.59
N ASP A 286 14.70 -17.15 -7.95
CA ASP A 286 15.45 -18.35 -8.41
C ASP A 286 14.93 -19.58 -7.67
N ALA A 287 14.33 -20.52 -8.41
CA ALA A 287 13.80 -21.75 -7.83
C ALA A 287 14.95 -22.73 -7.52
N VAL A 288 15.07 -23.15 -6.26
CA VAL A 288 16.05 -24.18 -5.83
C VAL A 288 15.65 -25.57 -6.31
N GLY A 289 14.36 -25.84 -6.43
CA GLY A 289 13.80 -27.08 -6.94
C GLY A 289 12.47 -26.85 -7.65
N GLN A 290 12.23 -27.61 -8.70
CA GLN A 290 10.98 -27.60 -9.47
C GLN A 290 10.58 -29.04 -9.77
N GLU A 291 9.42 -29.45 -9.33
CA GLU A 291 8.93 -30.81 -9.49
C GLU A 291 7.49 -30.83 -9.96
N SER A 292 7.16 -31.77 -10.82
CA SER A 292 5.80 -32.00 -11.29
C SER A 292 5.40 -33.45 -11.03
N TYR A 293 4.33 -33.63 -10.29
CA TYR A 293 3.82 -34.95 -9.93
C TYR A 293 2.51 -35.21 -10.66
N THR A 294 2.39 -36.35 -11.34
CA THR A 294 1.18 -36.82 -11.98
C THR A 294 0.57 -37.96 -11.19
N MET A 295 -0.74 -37.93 -10.97
CA MET A 295 -1.42 -39.08 -10.39
C MET A 295 -1.44 -40.25 -11.38
N THR A 296 -0.97 -41.41 -10.93
CA THR A 296 -0.97 -42.65 -11.74
C THR A 296 -2.32 -43.33 -11.83
N LEU A 297 -3.30 -42.88 -11.03
CA LEU A 297 -4.65 -43.42 -11.05
C LEU A 297 -5.45 -42.78 -12.18
N THR A 298 -5.74 -43.55 -13.22
CA THR A 298 -6.71 -43.20 -14.26
C THR A 298 -8.12 -43.20 -13.69
N ARG A 299 -8.65 -42.03 -13.39
CA ARG A 299 -10.07 -41.87 -13.08
C ARG A 299 -10.83 -41.54 -14.37
N GLN A 300 -11.82 -42.30 -14.74
CA GLN A 300 -12.78 -41.95 -15.78
C GLN A 300 -13.76 -40.90 -15.21
N CYS A 301 -13.28 -39.67 -15.03
CA CYS A 301 -14.06 -38.57 -14.47
C CYS A 301 -14.73 -37.71 -15.54
N PHE A 302 -14.38 -37.88 -16.81
CA PHE A 302 -14.90 -37.13 -17.94
C PHE A 302 -15.72 -37.99 -18.86
N LEU A 303 -16.98 -37.62 -19.06
CA LEU A 303 -17.84 -38.13 -20.12
C LEU A 303 -18.14 -36.96 -21.10
N PRO A 304 -17.34 -36.76 -22.15
CA PRO A 304 -17.65 -35.75 -23.15
C PRO A 304 -18.89 -36.22 -23.92
N LEU A 305 -20.01 -35.50 -23.81
CA LEU A 305 -21.17 -35.63 -24.67
C LEU A 305 -20.98 -34.68 -25.86
N VAL A 306 -20.85 -35.23 -27.06
CA VAL A 306 -20.80 -34.51 -28.35
C VAL A 306 -22.19 -34.47 -28.91
#